data_aec533dd7337e5b354a0c1f4ac18c179
#
_entry.id   aec533dd7337e5b354a0c1f4ac18c179
#
_cell.length_a   1.000
_cell.length_b   1.000
_cell.length_c   1.000
_cell.angle_alpha   90.00
_cell.angle_beta   90.00
_cell.angle_gamma   90.00
#
_symmetry.space_group_name_H-M   'P 1'
#
loop_
_entity.id
_entity.type
_entity.pdbx_description
1 polymer ?
#
loop_
_entity_poly.entity_id
_entity_poly.type
_entity_poly.pdbx_seq_one_letter_code
_entity_poly.pdbx_strand_id
1 'polypeptide(L)'
;MFTLHSTTRIAICCCAAVLAGCSKKDNAAVDTSSAMAASTTTTTSTAAPGPLNLADVAGKWNMRAVPMSGDTSATTYVLTATSNTSGWTITFPGRAPIPVKVTVDGDSVMLAAGPYPSVRRKGVQVTTYSTERLQGGSLTGNTTAHYKVKSADSVLVLTTSGTRAQ
;
A
#
# COMPACT_ATOMS: atom_id res chain seq x y z
N MET A 1 -48.17 -2.10 8.32
CA MET A 1 -48.74 -0.76 8.29
C MET A 1 -47.70 0.21 8.90
N PHE A 2 -47.35 1.21 8.18
CA PHE A 2 -46.45 2.36 8.32
C PHE A 2 -45.18 2.29 7.47
N THR A 3 -45.35 2.83 6.29
CA THR A 3 -44.38 3.38 5.36
C THR A 3 -43.85 4.70 5.90
N LEU A 4 -42.53 4.94 5.81
CA LEU A 4 -42.06 6.32 5.77
C LEU A 4 -40.93 6.45 4.73
N HIS A 5 -41.26 7.14 3.65
CA HIS A 5 -40.37 7.63 2.62
C HIS A 5 -39.67 8.88 3.15
N SER A 6 -38.37 8.98 2.98
CA SER A 6 -37.67 10.27 3.05
C SER A 6 -36.77 10.43 1.84
N THR A 7 -37.28 11.19 0.91
CA THR A 7 -36.55 11.73 -0.26
C THR A 7 -35.87 13.02 0.17
N THR A 8 -34.55 13.07 0.11
CA THR A 8 -33.79 14.35 0.22
C THR A 8 -33.06 14.60 -1.11
N ARG A 9 -33.57 15.59 -1.81
CA ARG A 9 -32.96 16.24 -2.99
C ARG A 9 -31.95 17.28 -2.51
N ILE A 10 -30.76 17.31 -3.02
CA ILE A 10 -29.82 18.46 -2.94
C ILE A 10 -29.12 18.58 -4.28
N ALA A 11 -29.55 19.51 -4.97
CA ALA A 11 -29.12 20.78 -5.58
C ALA A 11 -27.68 20.76 -6.16
N ILE A 12 -27.70 20.91 -7.48
CA ILE A 12 -26.60 21.22 -8.40
C ILE A 12 -26.18 22.68 -8.19
N CYS A 13 -24.91 22.96 -8.02
CA CYS A 13 -24.36 24.30 -8.15
C CYS A 13 -23.25 24.31 -9.21
N CYS A 14 -23.60 24.80 -10.40
CA CYS A 14 -22.68 25.17 -11.47
C CYS A 14 -22.04 26.53 -11.14
N CYS A 15 -20.72 26.62 -11.18
CA CYS A 15 -20.02 27.89 -11.35
C CYS A 15 -18.99 27.76 -12.48
N ALA A 16 -19.36 28.29 -13.62
CA ALA A 16 -18.49 28.61 -14.72
C ALA A 16 -17.86 29.99 -14.50
N ALA A 17 -16.55 30.11 -14.59
CA ALA A 17 -15.87 31.39 -14.75
C ALA A 17 -14.87 31.30 -15.91
N VAL A 18 -15.25 31.92 -17.01
CA VAL A 18 -14.43 32.18 -18.20
C VAL A 18 -13.77 33.56 -17.98
N LEU A 19 -12.45 33.61 -18.11
CA LEU A 19 -11.76 34.91 -18.31
C LEU A 19 -10.79 34.76 -19.48
N ALA A 20 -11.25 35.27 -20.61
CA ALA A 20 -10.43 35.62 -21.78
C ALA A 20 -9.80 36.99 -21.54
N GLY A 21 -8.50 37.10 -21.73
CA GLY A 21 -7.76 38.34 -21.70
C GLY A 21 -6.74 38.37 -22.83
N CYS A 22 -7.11 38.89 -23.99
CA CYS A 22 -6.18 39.34 -25.03
C CYS A 22 -5.76 40.75 -24.70
N SER A 23 -4.48 41.09 -24.81
CA SER A 23 -4.02 42.46 -25.07
C SER A 23 -2.62 42.48 -25.69
N LYS A 24 -2.57 42.79 -26.88
CA LYS A 24 -2.04 43.82 -27.79
C LYS A 24 -0.59 44.28 -27.52
N LYS A 25 0.10 44.17 -28.60
CA LYS A 25 1.39 44.67 -29.08
C LYS A 25 1.57 46.16 -28.89
N ASP A 26 2.72 46.60 -28.43
CA ASP A 26 3.39 47.82 -28.89
C ASP A 26 4.90 47.73 -28.67
N ASN A 27 5.64 48.19 -29.69
CA ASN A 27 7.11 48.25 -29.79
C ASN A 27 7.65 49.44 -29.04
N ALA A 28 8.74 49.27 -28.27
CA ALA A 28 9.78 50.29 -28.14
C ALA A 28 11.09 49.63 -27.67
N ALA A 29 12.13 49.80 -28.43
CA ALA A 29 13.47 49.37 -28.09
C ALA A 29 14.10 50.31 -27.07
N VAL A 30 14.70 49.76 -26.00
CA VAL A 30 15.83 50.36 -25.27
C VAL A 30 16.73 49.23 -24.78
N ASP A 31 17.98 49.25 -25.22
CA ASP A 31 19.10 48.50 -24.69
C ASP A 31 19.28 48.73 -23.18
N THR A 32 19.35 47.64 -22.43
CA THR A 32 20.18 47.65 -21.21
C THR A 32 20.49 46.20 -20.81
N SER A 33 21.76 45.86 -20.90
CA SER A 33 22.33 44.59 -20.38
C SER A 33 21.89 44.34 -18.94
N SER A 34 21.15 43.29 -18.73
CA SER A 34 20.92 42.74 -17.40
C SER A 34 21.15 41.24 -17.45
N ALA A 35 22.08 40.82 -16.64
CA ALA A 35 22.56 39.46 -16.46
C ALA A 35 21.39 38.47 -16.36
N MET A 36 21.33 37.48 -17.25
CA MET A 36 20.47 36.30 -17.13
C MET A 36 20.95 35.47 -15.95
N ALA A 37 20.26 35.61 -14.83
CA ALA A 37 20.31 34.59 -13.81
C ALA A 37 19.65 33.32 -14.39
N ALA A 38 20.46 32.35 -14.77
CA ALA A 38 20.01 31.03 -15.15
C ALA A 38 19.35 30.40 -13.91
N SER A 39 18.02 30.39 -13.91
CA SER A 39 17.26 29.55 -12.99
C SER A 39 17.54 28.10 -13.35
N THR A 40 18.51 27.49 -12.70
CA THR A 40 18.70 26.04 -12.71
C THR A 40 17.49 25.40 -12.04
N THR A 41 16.52 25.00 -12.87
CA THR A 41 15.46 24.08 -12.45
C THR A 41 16.15 22.75 -12.14
N THR A 42 16.45 22.53 -10.87
CA THR A 42 16.89 21.22 -10.37
C THR A 42 15.71 20.26 -10.55
N THR A 43 15.62 19.57 -11.68
CA THR A 43 14.75 18.42 -11.84
C THR A 43 15.28 17.37 -10.86
N THR A 44 14.65 17.24 -9.71
CA THR A 44 14.85 16.11 -8.81
C THR A 44 14.41 14.87 -9.55
N SER A 45 15.34 14.22 -10.25
CA SER A 45 15.10 12.89 -10.81
C SER A 45 14.85 11.96 -9.64
N THR A 46 13.58 11.58 -9.44
CA THR A 46 13.23 10.48 -8.55
C THR A 46 13.80 9.23 -9.19
N ALA A 47 15.00 8.81 -8.74
CA ALA A 47 15.59 7.55 -9.16
C ALA A 47 14.56 6.42 -8.92
N ALA A 48 14.40 5.54 -9.91
CA ALA A 48 13.59 4.34 -9.74
C ALA A 48 14.07 3.59 -8.48
N PRO A 49 13.17 3.04 -7.65
CA PRO A 49 13.56 2.26 -6.49
C PRO A 49 14.55 1.18 -6.90
N GLY A 50 15.71 1.17 -6.27
CA GLY A 50 16.72 0.12 -6.47
C GLY A 50 16.19 -1.25 -5.98
N PRO A 51 16.88 -2.35 -6.33
CA PRO A 51 16.50 -3.67 -5.85
C PRO A 51 16.48 -3.70 -4.32
N LEU A 52 15.48 -4.36 -3.74
CA LEU A 52 15.32 -4.49 -2.30
C LEU A 52 16.49 -5.27 -1.69
N ASN A 53 17.16 -4.68 -0.71
CA ASN A 53 18.14 -5.39 0.11
C ASN A 53 17.44 -6.01 1.33
N LEU A 54 17.47 -7.35 1.46
CA LEU A 54 16.82 -8.05 2.57
C LEU A 54 17.42 -7.67 3.95
N ALA A 55 18.67 -7.20 4.01
CA ALA A 55 19.26 -6.69 5.25
C ALA A 55 18.50 -5.46 5.78
N ASP A 56 17.94 -4.63 4.89
CA ASP A 56 17.16 -3.45 5.28
C ASP A 56 15.78 -3.82 5.82
N VAL A 57 15.30 -5.01 5.47
CA VAL A 57 14.01 -5.55 5.95
C VAL A 57 14.19 -6.45 7.17
N ALA A 58 15.41 -6.93 7.43
CA ALA A 58 15.67 -7.85 8.53
C ALA A 58 15.23 -7.27 9.89
N GLY A 59 14.59 -8.12 10.72
CA GLY A 59 14.08 -7.74 12.04
C GLY A 59 12.63 -8.18 12.26
N LYS A 60 12.02 -7.67 13.32
CA LYS A 60 10.61 -7.92 13.64
C LYS A 60 9.74 -6.74 13.22
N TRP A 61 8.58 -7.04 12.66
CA TRP A 61 7.60 -6.07 12.19
C TRP A 61 6.23 -6.35 12.79
N ASN A 62 5.63 -5.34 13.39
CA ASN A 62 4.22 -5.37 13.80
C ASN A 62 3.37 -5.09 12.57
N MET A 63 2.74 -6.13 12.04
CA MET A 63 1.96 -6.08 10.82
C MET A 63 0.47 -5.94 11.10
N ARG A 64 -0.22 -5.22 10.23
CA ARG A 64 -1.67 -5.05 10.24
C ARG A 64 -2.21 -5.31 8.83
N ALA A 65 -3.14 -6.24 8.69
CA ALA A 65 -3.81 -6.57 7.44
C ALA A 65 -5.30 -6.25 7.52
N VAL A 66 -5.81 -5.46 6.58
CA VAL A 66 -7.21 -4.99 6.52
C VAL A 66 -7.83 -5.43 5.21
N PRO A 67 -9.02 -6.06 5.23
CA PRO A 67 -9.74 -6.40 4.00
C PRO A 67 -10.02 -5.19 3.13
N MET A 68 -9.87 -5.35 1.82
CA MET A 68 -10.25 -4.32 0.84
C MET A 68 -11.76 -4.29 0.57
N SER A 69 -12.52 -5.27 1.05
CA SER A 69 -13.95 -5.50 0.79
C SER A 69 -14.90 -4.80 1.76
N GLY A 70 -14.50 -3.67 2.37
CA GLY A 70 -15.35 -2.89 3.27
C GLY A 70 -15.42 -3.39 4.73
N ASP A 71 -14.95 -4.60 5.04
CA ASP A 71 -14.73 -5.04 6.42
C ASP A 71 -13.49 -4.34 6.99
N THR A 72 -13.68 -3.51 8.00
CA THR A 72 -12.59 -2.73 8.63
C THR A 72 -11.85 -3.49 9.72
N SER A 73 -12.25 -4.73 10.02
CA SER A 73 -11.59 -5.55 11.05
C SER A 73 -10.17 -5.91 10.62
N ALA A 74 -9.20 -5.47 11.38
CA ALA A 74 -7.79 -5.75 11.11
C ALA A 74 -7.36 -7.10 11.70
N THR A 75 -6.49 -7.80 10.98
CA THR A 75 -5.71 -8.92 11.51
C THR A 75 -4.30 -8.41 11.82
N THR A 76 -3.85 -8.59 13.06
CA THR A 76 -2.49 -8.24 13.47
C THR A 76 -1.62 -9.48 13.64
N TYR A 77 -0.35 -9.36 13.29
CA TYR A 77 0.64 -10.42 13.45
C TYR A 77 2.05 -9.84 13.48
N VAL A 78 3.01 -10.62 13.92
CA VAL A 78 4.43 -10.28 13.84
C VAL A 78 5.05 -11.02 12.66
N LEU A 79 5.68 -10.28 11.76
CA LEU A 79 6.57 -10.83 10.74
C LEU A 79 8.00 -10.76 11.28
N THR A 80 8.68 -11.90 11.34
CA THR A 80 10.11 -11.98 11.62
C THR A 80 10.83 -12.21 10.31
N ALA A 81 11.63 -11.24 9.89
CA ALA A 81 12.41 -11.23 8.67
C ALA A 81 13.89 -11.43 8.98
N THR A 82 14.59 -12.18 8.14
CA THR A 82 16.05 -12.34 8.20
C THR A 82 16.70 -11.59 7.03
N SER A 83 18.02 -11.45 7.05
CA SER A 83 18.79 -10.82 5.96
C SER A 83 18.95 -11.69 4.70
N ASN A 84 18.33 -12.87 4.68
CA ASN A 84 18.29 -13.77 3.52
C ASN A 84 16.86 -14.32 3.32
N THR A 85 16.63 -15.16 2.34
CA THR A 85 15.29 -15.71 2.01
C THR A 85 14.84 -16.87 2.91
N SER A 86 15.64 -17.26 3.91
CA SER A 86 15.35 -18.40 4.79
C SER A 86 15.04 -17.94 6.21
N GLY A 87 14.24 -18.73 6.96
CA GLY A 87 13.98 -18.49 8.39
C GLY A 87 12.95 -17.41 8.69
N TRP A 88 12.24 -16.89 7.68
CA TRP A 88 11.15 -15.96 7.90
C TRP A 88 9.94 -16.66 8.51
N THR A 89 9.26 -15.97 9.41
CA THR A 89 8.06 -16.48 10.05
C THR A 89 7.01 -15.39 10.22
N ILE A 90 5.73 -15.78 10.19
CA ILE A 90 4.63 -14.97 10.71
C ILE A 90 4.11 -15.58 12.00
N THR A 91 3.82 -14.75 12.99
CA THR A 91 3.32 -15.18 14.29
C THR A 91 2.07 -14.40 14.66
N PHE A 92 0.94 -15.08 14.74
CA PHE A 92 -0.32 -14.51 15.24
C PHE A 92 -0.35 -14.57 16.77
N PRO A 93 -1.07 -13.65 17.45
CA PRO A 93 -1.23 -13.69 18.89
C PRO A 93 -1.70 -15.07 19.39
N GLY A 94 -0.97 -15.64 20.37
CA GLY A 94 -1.29 -16.92 20.97
C GLY A 94 -1.08 -18.14 20.08
N ARG A 95 -0.33 -18.02 18.96
CA ARG A 95 -0.04 -19.14 18.04
C ARG A 95 1.46 -19.36 17.86
N ALA A 96 1.81 -20.58 17.48
CA ALA A 96 3.18 -20.91 17.07
C ALA A 96 3.55 -20.17 15.77
N PRO A 97 4.85 -19.84 15.57
CA PRO A 97 5.34 -19.26 14.33
C PRO A 97 5.07 -20.17 13.12
N ILE A 98 4.64 -19.56 12.02
CA ILE A 98 4.36 -20.20 10.74
C ILE A 98 5.50 -19.83 9.79
N PRO A 99 6.20 -20.82 9.19
CA PRO A 99 7.27 -20.55 8.25
C PRO A 99 6.74 -19.90 6.97
N VAL A 100 7.54 -19.01 6.40
CA VAL A 100 7.23 -18.24 5.19
C VAL A 100 8.30 -18.54 4.14
N LYS A 101 7.85 -18.85 2.92
CA LYS A 101 8.71 -18.86 1.73
C LYS A 101 8.85 -17.44 1.22
N VAL A 102 10.08 -17.04 0.90
CA VAL A 102 10.42 -15.67 0.50
C VAL A 102 11.07 -15.68 -0.87
N THR A 103 10.65 -14.76 -1.73
CA THR A 103 11.27 -14.45 -3.02
C THR A 103 11.39 -12.94 -3.14
N VAL A 104 12.45 -12.44 -3.74
CA VAL A 104 12.66 -11.01 -4.03
C VAL A 104 12.44 -10.78 -5.51
N ASP A 105 11.69 -9.74 -5.84
CA ASP A 105 11.44 -9.30 -7.21
C ASP A 105 11.51 -7.76 -7.25
N GLY A 106 12.58 -7.25 -7.87
CA GLY A 106 12.86 -5.82 -7.91
C GLY A 106 12.93 -5.18 -6.52
N ASP A 107 12.05 -4.24 -6.25
CA ASP A 107 11.92 -3.49 -4.99
C ASP A 107 10.98 -4.16 -3.97
N SER A 108 10.51 -5.36 -4.26
CA SER A 108 9.47 -6.05 -3.51
C SER A 108 9.95 -7.38 -2.94
N VAL A 109 9.40 -7.75 -1.79
CA VAL A 109 9.50 -9.11 -1.25
C VAL A 109 8.17 -9.81 -1.37
N MET A 110 8.18 -11.00 -1.97
CA MET A 110 7.02 -11.88 -2.06
C MET A 110 7.09 -12.94 -0.98
N LEU A 111 6.00 -13.10 -0.23
CA LEU A 111 5.87 -13.98 0.91
C LEU A 111 4.76 -15.00 0.65
N ALA A 112 5.03 -16.28 0.84
CA ALA A 112 4.02 -17.32 0.78
C ALA A 112 4.01 -18.12 2.09
N ALA A 113 2.87 -18.18 2.76
CA ALA A 113 2.69 -18.91 4.02
C ALA A 113 1.48 -19.85 3.97
N GLY A 114 1.64 -21.03 4.53
CA GLY A 114 0.54 -21.99 4.66
C GLY A 114 0.71 -23.28 3.86
N PRO A 115 -0.32 -24.16 3.93
CA PRO A 115 -1.61 -23.93 4.60
C PRO A 115 -1.49 -23.93 6.14
N TYR A 116 -2.27 -23.06 6.80
CA TYR A 116 -2.37 -22.98 8.26
C TYR A 116 -3.82 -22.69 8.71
N PRO A 117 -4.22 -23.00 9.96
CA PRO A 117 -5.55 -22.69 10.46
C PRO A 117 -5.80 -21.18 10.45
N SER A 118 -6.85 -20.73 9.78
CA SER A 118 -7.18 -19.31 9.66
C SER A 118 -7.45 -18.67 11.03
N VAL A 119 -7.03 -17.41 11.20
CA VAL A 119 -7.38 -16.58 12.34
C VAL A 119 -8.74 -15.89 12.14
N ARG A 120 -9.15 -15.70 10.89
CA ARG A 120 -10.40 -15.02 10.52
C ARG A 120 -11.58 -15.98 10.37
N ARG A 121 -11.35 -17.23 10.00
CA ARG A 121 -12.39 -18.25 9.74
C ARG A 121 -12.08 -19.50 10.54
N LYS A 122 -12.82 -19.68 11.63
CA LYS A 122 -12.67 -20.86 12.52
C LYS A 122 -12.84 -22.17 11.74
N GLY A 123 -11.91 -23.10 11.92
CA GLY A 123 -11.95 -24.42 11.30
C GLY A 123 -11.56 -24.48 9.83
N VAL A 124 -11.15 -23.37 9.23
CA VAL A 124 -10.77 -23.29 7.81
C VAL A 124 -9.26 -23.13 7.66
N GLN A 125 -8.66 -23.88 6.73
CA GLN A 125 -7.27 -23.71 6.33
C GLN A 125 -7.14 -22.55 5.35
N VAL A 126 -6.04 -21.81 5.44
CA VAL A 126 -5.73 -20.69 4.54
C VAL A 126 -4.27 -20.75 4.09
N THR A 127 -4.04 -20.37 2.84
CA THR A 127 -2.71 -20.05 2.29
C THR A 127 -2.71 -18.59 1.93
N THR A 128 -1.64 -17.87 2.28
CA THR A 128 -1.51 -16.43 2.00
C THR A 128 -0.32 -16.17 1.09
N TYR A 129 -0.51 -15.23 0.17
CA TYR A 129 0.52 -14.68 -0.70
C TYR A 129 0.53 -13.17 -0.50
N SER A 130 1.67 -12.64 -0.11
CA SER A 130 1.84 -11.20 0.12
C SER A 130 2.94 -10.65 -0.77
N THR A 131 2.78 -9.40 -1.21
CA THR A 131 3.82 -8.61 -1.84
C THR A 131 4.01 -7.37 -0.99
N GLU A 132 5.21 -7.20 -0.42
CA GLU A 132 5.53 -6.11 0.49
C GLU A 132 6.70 -5.29 -0.06
N ARG A 133 6.70 -3.99 0.22
CA ARG A 133 7.77 -3.05 -0.09
C ARG A 133 8.18 -2.28 1.14
N LEU A 134 9.46 -1.97 1.23
CA LEU A 134 9.97 -1.08 2.27
C LEU A 134 9.87 0.37 1.77
N GLN A 135 9.00 1.16 2.40
CA GLN A 135 8.79 2.57 2.05
C GLN A 135 8.79 3.43 3.31
N GLY A 136 9.68 4.43 3.36
CA GLY A 136 9.74 5.35 4.49
C GLY A 136 9.94 4.68 5.85
N GLY A 137 10.65 3.53 5.89
CA GLY A 137 10.86 2.77 7.13
C GLY A 137 9.67 1.88 7.55
N SER A 138 8.62 1.79 6.74
CA SER A 138 7.46 0.91 6.93
C SER A 138 7.40 -0.15 5.84
N LEU A 139 6.91 -1.34 6.16
CA LEU A 139 6.50 -2.34 5.17
C LEU A 139 5.07 -2.07 4.76
N THR A 140 4.82 -1.98 3.45
CA THR A 140 3.49 -1.78 2.90
C THR A 140 3.24 -2.69 1.71
N GLY A 141 2.01 -3.16 1.56
CA GLY A 141 1.71 -4.06 0.46
C GLY A 141 0.30 -4.62 0.48
N ASN A 142 0.16 -5.78 -0.17
CA ASN A 142 -1.10 -6.48 -0.25
C ASN A 142 -0.91 -7.97 0.04
N THR A 143 -1.93 -8.57 0.63
CA THR A 143 -2.01 -10.01 0.87
C THR A 143 -3.26 -10.58 0.22
N THR A 144 -3.11 -11.68 -0.52
CA THR A 144 -4.24 -12.49 -0.99
C THR A 144 -4.29 -13.76 -0.13
N ALA A 145 -5.42 -13.96 0.53
CA ALA A 145 -5.69 -15.13 1.35
C ALA A 145 -6.62 -16.10 0.60
N HIS A 146 -6.17 -17.33 0.39
CA HIS A 146 -6.94 -18.41 -0.24
C HIS A 146 -7.42 -19.38 0.84
N TYR A 147 -8.71 -19.38 1.09
CA TYR A 147 -9.36 -20.27 2.05
C TYR A 147 -9.74 -21.60 1.40
N LYS A 148 -9.49 -22.71 2.10
CA LYS A 148 -9.89 -24.05 1.66
C LYS A 148 -11.39 -24.27 1.90
N VAL A 149 -12.22 -23.58 1.12
CA VAL A 149 -13.68 -23.68 1.12
C VAL A 149 -14.20 -23.83 -0.31
N LYS A 150 -15.42 -24.36 -0.47
CA LYS A 150 -16.07 -24.54 -1.78
C LYS A 150 -16.92 -23.35 -2.21
N SER A 151 -17.00 -22.30 -1.39
CA SER A 151 -17.82 -21.11 -1.65
C SER A 151 -17.10 -20.08 -2.52
N ALA A 152 -17.86 -19.13 -3.08
CA ALA A 152 -17.32 -17.98 -3.82
C ALA A 152 -16.38 -17.12 -2.95
N ASP A 153 -16.52 -17.15 -1.62
CA ASP A 153 -15.68 -16.40 -0.67
C ASP A 153 -14.33 -17.06 -0.37
N SER A 154 -13.84 -17.92 -1.27
CA SER A 154 -12.56 -18.62 -1.09
C SER A 154 -11.36 -17.70 -1.12
N VAL A 155 -11.47 -16.48 -1.62
CA VAL A 155 -10.40 -15.50 -1.75
C VAL A 155 -10.74 -14.22 -1.00
N LEU A 156 -9.76 -13.67 -0.28
CA LEU A 156 -9.85 -12.37 0.37
C LEU A 156 -8.57 -11.58 0.08
N VAL A 157 -8.72 -10.35 -0.40
CA VAL A 157 -7.60 -9.43 -0.60
C VAL A 157 -7.56 -8.44 0.56
N LEU A 158 -6.34 -8.22 1.10
CA LEU A 158 -6.10 -7.34 2.23
C LEU A 158 -4.98 -6.37 1.87
N THR A 159 -5.09 -5.13 2.32
CA THR A 159 -3.97 -4.19 2.35
C THR A 159 -3.17 -4.44 3.62
N THR A 160 -1.86 -4.46 3.52
CA THR A 160 -0.94 -4.69 4.64
C THR A 160 -0.10 -3.46 4.92
N SER A 161 0.17 -3.24 6.20
CA SER A 161 1.11 -2.23 6.69
C SER A 161 1.85 -2.77 7.90
N GLY A 162 3.12 -2.41 8.03
CA GLY A 162 3.98 -2.87 9.13
C GLY A 162 4.93 -1.80 9.60
N THR A 163 5.13 -1.73 10.91
CA THR A 163 6.14 -0.91 11.56
C THR A 163 7.15 -1.80 12.28
N ARG A 164 8.40 -1.37 12.40
CA ARG A 164 9.39 -2.14 13.16
C ARG A 164 8.92 -2.32 14.60
N ALA A 165 9.02 -3.55 15.10
CA ALA A 165 8.84 -3.82 16.52
C ALA A 165 10.06 -3.29 17.29
N GLN A 166 9.79 -2.59 18.38
CA GLN A 166 10.82 -2.13 19.33
C GLN A 166 11.26 -3.29 20.23
#